data_31d76bf527f07fdbcbac0dc69654c060
#
_entry.id   31d76bf527f07fdbcbac0dc69654c060
#
_cell.length_a   1.000
_cell.length_b   1.000
_cell.length_c   1.000
_cell.angle_alpha   90.00
_cell.angle_beta   90.00
_cell.angle_gamma   90.00
#
_symmetry.space_group_name_H-M   'P 1'
#
loop_
_entity.id
_entity.type
_entity.pdbx_description
1 polymer ?
#
loop_
_entity_poly.entity_id
_entity_poly.type
_entity_poly.pdbx_seq_one_letter_code
_entity_poly.pdbx_strand_id
1 'polypeptide(L)'
;LTDELATLGYDVGEVDITVGTSYEAVGEALAAGTADVGLIPGGTYVLYDDGCDVLLTATRDGLSIDSDNAKDWNDNAPTEPTTEQVTSYRALMIAGPSEKGKELAAKVNAGEALTWEDVSSANWSVANSSSPAGYIYPSLWLQENFDKNITDLPHAVQSDSYGSAFARLASGQVDILCTYADARRDYEDEWTTEYGMTNSIWDDTAVVGVTPAIYNDTISVSKTSPIMDDDFKQALGQAFINIGNTEEGKEVIAIYSHNGYQWAKSEDYDSERAAQEMIQS
;
A
#
# COMPACT_ATOMS: atom_id res chain seq x y z
N LEU A 1 20.14 -17.69 -0.58
CA LEU A 1 20.36 -17.07 0.73
C LEU A 1 21.57 -17.68 1.44
N THR A 2 21.67 -19.03 1.52
CA THR A 2 22.82 -19.73 2.18
C THR A 2 24.16 -19.33 1.57
N ASP A 3 24.27 -19.29 0.24
CA ASP A 3 25.51 -18.92 -0.45
C ASP A 3 25.90 -17.46 -0.16
N GLU A 4 24.91 -16.56 -0.12
CA GLU A 4 25.17 -15.14 0.19
C GLU A 4 25.60 -14.96 1.65
N LEU A 5 24.95 -15.65 2.59
CA LEU A 5 25.36 -15.62 4.00
C LEU A 5 26.76 -16.21 4.20
N ALA A 6 27.13 -17.25 3.42
CA ALA A 6 28.49 -17.80 3.46
C ALA A 6 29.54 -16.76 3.01
N THR A 7 29.26 -15.92 2.01
CA THR A 7 30.15 -14.82 1.60
C THR A 7 30.31 -13.76 2.67
N LEU A 8 29.31 -13.61 3.56
CA LEU A 8 29.31 -12.69 4.69
C LEU A 8 29.88 -13.34 5.97
N GLY A 9 30.37 -14.58 5.88
CA GLY A 9 31.08 -15.25 6.97
C GLY A 9 30.21 -16.15 7.87
N TYR A 10 28.98 -16.42 7.46
CA TYR A 10 28.03 -17.27 8.19
C TYR A 10 27.79 -18.60 7.45
N ASP A 11 28.13 -19.69 8.09
CA ASP A 11 27.82 -21.05 7.58
C ASP A 11 26.44 -21.47 8.07
N VAL A 12 25.45 -21.28 7.21
CA VAL A 12 24.06 -21.65 7.46
C VAL A 12 23.78 -22.99 6.77
N GLY A 13 23.33 -23.95 7.54
CA GLY A 13 23.09 -25.32 7.04
C GLY A 13 21.86 -25.38 6.12
N GLU A 14 20.70 -25.64 6.68
CA GLU A 14 19.44 -25.75 5.94
C GLU A 14 18.56 -24.54 6.23
N VAL A 15 17.89 -24.04 5.19
CA VAL A 15 16.83 -23.01 5.31
C VAL A 15 15.49 -23.68 5.03
N ASP A 16 14.72 -23.87 6.09
CA ASP A 16 13.35 -24.38 5.99
C ASP A 16 12.40 -23.27 5.57
N ILE A 17 11.69 -23.45 4.46
CA ILE A 17 10.72 -22.49 3.94
C ILE A 17 9.31 -23.04 4.15
N THR A 18 8.50 -22.28 4.88
CA THR A 18 7.07 -22.59 5.09
C THR A 18 6.22 -21.43 4.58
N VAL A 19 5.20 -21.75 3.79
CA VAL A 19 4.18 -20.77 3.41
C VAL A 19 3.07 -20.80 4.47
N GLY A 20 2.90 -19.67 5.17
CA GLY A 20 1.84 -19.52 6.17
C GLY A 20 0.45 -19.54 5.54
N THR A 21 -0.56 -19.92 6.31
CA THR A 21 -1.97 -19.92 5.88
C THR A 21 -2.56 -18.51 5.82
N SER A 22 -1.98 -17.57 6.56
CA SER A 22 -2.29 -16.13 6.55
C SER A 22 -1.07 -15.35 7.04
N TYR A 23 -1.06 -14.04 6.85
CA TYR A 23 0.00 -13.16 7.36
C TYR A 23 0.05 -13.14 8.89
N GLU A 24 -1.12 -13.18 9.54
CA GLU A 24 -1.23 -13.25 11.01
C GLU A 24 -0.59 -14.52 11.55
N ALA A 25 -0.78 -15.67 10.87
CA ALA A 25 -0.13 -16.93 11.28
C ALA A 25 1.40 -16.84 11.20
N VAL A 26 1.94 -16.07 10.25
CA VAL A 26 3.39 -15.80 10.17
C VAL A 26 3.83 -14.86 11.30
N GLY A 27 3.05 -13.81 11.59
CA GLY A 27 3.30 -12.90 12.72
C GLY A 27 3.30 -13.63 14.07
N GLU A 28 2.33 -14.51 14.29
CA GLU A 28 2.28 -15.39 15.47
C GLU A 28 3.51 -16.31 15.59
N ALA A 29 3.93 -16.89 14.46
CA ALA A 29 5.10 -17.77 14.42
C ALA A 29 6.40 -17.02 14.76
N LEU A 30 6.55 -15.77 14.27
CA LEU A 30 7.66 -14.89 14.64
C LEU A 30 7.64 -14.56 16.14
N ALA A 31 6.49 -14.14 16.65
CA ALA A 31 6.33 -13.78 18.06
C ALA A 31 6.59 -14.98 19.01
N ALA A 32 6.18 -16.18 18.60
CA ALA A 32 6.41 -17.42 19.34
C ALA A 32 7.84 -17.99 19.18
N GLY A 33 8.65 -17.46 18.24
CA GLY A 33 9.99 -17.99 17.95
C GLY A 33 10.00 -19.34 17.23
N THR A 34 8.89 -19.71 16.59
CA THR A 34 8.80 -20.92 15.74
C THR A 34 9.17 -20.66 14.29
N ALA A 35 9.25 -19.39 13.89
CA ALA A 35 9.87 -18.89 12.68
C ALA A 35 10.92 -17.84 13.06
N ASP A 36 12.09 -17.90 12.43
CA ASP A 36 13.18 -16.95 12.67
C ASP A 36 12.99 -15.68 11.83
N VAL A 37 12.49 -15.82 10.61
CA VAL A 37 12.29 -14.76 9.62
C VAL A 37 10.89 -14.88 9.02
N GLY A 38 10.22 -13.76 8.80
CA GLY A 38 8.92 -13.70 8.13
C GLY A 38 8.83 -12.53 7.17
N LEU A 39 8.18 -12.77 6.04
CA LEU A 39 7.82 -11.74 5.05
C LEU A 39 6.33 -11.43 5.27
N ILE A 40 6.04 -10.27 5.81
CA ILE A 40 4.69 -9.85 6.23
C ILE A 40 4.44 -8.38 5.88
N PRO A 41 3.18 -8.00 5.58
CA PRO A 41 2.81 -6.60 5.41
C PRO A 41 3.09 -5.75 6.68
N GLY A 42 3.29 -4.45 6.48
CA GLY A 42 3.51 -3.51 7.57
C GLY A 42 2.41 -3.52 8.63
N GLY A 43 1.14 -3.60 8.19
CA GLY A 43 -0.01 -3.72 9.09
C GLY A 43 0.01 -4.99 9.95
N THR A 44 0.50 -6.11 9.42
CA THR A 44 0.71 -7.33 10.21
C THR A 44 1.90 -7.18 11.16
N TYR A 45 3.01 -6.59 10.69
CA TYR A 45 4.18 -6.36 11.53
C TYR A 45 3.83 -5.62 12.82
N VAL A 46 3.09 -4.52 12.74
CA VAL A 46 2.75 -3.70 13.91
C VAL A 46 1.83 -4.40 14.92
N LEU A 47 1.08 -5.43 14.49
CA LEU A 47 0.27 -6.25 15.40
C LEU A 47 1.12 -7.22 16.24
N TYR A 48 2.34 -7.52 15.80
CA TYR A 48 3.24 -8.49 16.42
C TYR A 48 4.61 -7.91 16.79
N ASP A 49 4.75 -6.58 16.78
CA ASP A 49 6.04 -5.90 16.99
C ASP A 49 6.59 -6.04 18.41
N ASP A 50 5.79 -6.45 19.37
CA ASP A 50 6.27 -6.88 20.68
C ASP A 50 7.16 -8.15 20.60
N GLY A 51 6.88 -9.05 19.64
CA GLY A 51 7.56 -10.35 19.47
C GLY A 51 8.52 -10.40 18.29
N CYS A 52 8.51 -9.43 17.38
CA CYS A 52 9.41 -9.38 16.24
C CYS A 52 9.96 -7.96 15.99
N ASP A 53 11.13 -7.89 15.36
CA ASP A 53 11.73 -6.65 14.86
C ASP A 53 11.57 -6.58 13.34
N VAL A 54 11.28 -5.38 12.80
CA VAL A 54 11.46 -5.15 11.36
C VAL A 54 12.96 -5.04 11.06
N LEU A 55 13.40 -5.75 10.04
CA LEU A 55 14.78 -5.70 9.57
C LEU A 55 14.88 -4.86 8.30
N LEU A 56 14.04 -5.17 7.33
CA LEU A 56 14.01 -4.50 6.03
C LEU A 56 12.57 -4.16 5.63
N THR A 57 12.46 -3.16 4.79
CA THR A 57 11.25 -2.86 4.01
C THR A 57 11.51 -3.14 2.53
N ALA A 58 10.51 -3.66 1.83
CA ALA A 58 10.55 -3.77 0.39
C ALA A 58 10.55 -2.38 -0.28
N THR A 59 11.14 -2.29 -1.46
CA THR A 59 11.11 -1.06 -2.27
C THR A 59 10.36 -1.29 -3.57
N ARG A 60 9.85 -0.21 -4.14
CA ARG A 60 9.22 -0.14 -5.46
C ARG A 60 9.68 1.12 -6.18
N ASP A 61 9.42 1.21 -7.48
CA ASP A 61 9.66 2.44 -8.22
C ASP A 61 8.77 3.55 -7.66
N GLY A 62 9.36 4.71 -7.45
CA GLY A 62 8.62 5.91 -7.10
C GLY A 62 7.79 6.42 -8.27
N LEU A 63 6.95 7.42 -8.00
CA LEU A 63 6.18 8.13 -9.01
C LEU A 63 6.72 9.56 -9.18
N SER A 64 6.46 10.16 -10.33
CA SER A 64 6.79 11.58 -10.60
C SER A 64 6.07 12.54 -9.65
N ILE A 65 5.00 12.07 -8.99
CA ILE A 65 4.24 12.80 -7.98
C ILE A 65 4.14 11.92 -6.74
N ASP A 66 4.55 12.45 -5.58
CA ASP A 66 4.30 11.89 -4.24
C ASP A 66 3.94 13.05 -3.30
N SER A 67 2.75 13.62 -3.50
CA SER A 67 2.23 14.73 -2.72
C SER A 67 1.10 14.26 -1.81
N ASP A 68 1.00 14.85 -0.62
CA ASP A 68 -0.15 14.71 0.28
C ASP A 68 -1.33 15.61 -0.09
N ASN A 69 -1.13 16.52 -1.05
CA ASN A 69 -2.16 17.42 -1.55
C ASN A 69 -2.80 16.84 -2.82
N ALA A 70 -4.10 16.53 -2.74
CA ALA A 70 -4.86 15.93 -3.84
C ALA A 70 -4.80 16.73 -5.16
N LYS A 71 -4.76 18.06 -5.06
CA LYS A 71 -4.70 18.94 -6.24
C LYS A 71 -3.47 18.69 -7.11
N ASP A 72 -2.33 18.34 -6.50
CA ASP A 72 -1.07 18.17 -7.22
C ASP A 72 -1.10 16.96 -8.18
N TRP A 73 -2.07 16.05 -8.00
CA TRP A 73 -2.32 14.88 -8.85
C TRP A 73 -3.23 15.19 -10.06
N ASN A 74 -3.69 16.44 -10.22
CA ASN A 74 -4.77 16.83 -11.13
C ASN A 74 -4.31 17.79 -12.23
N ASP A 75 -3.14 17.59 -12.79
CA ASP A 75 -2.61 18.38 -13.91
C ASP A 75 -3.00 17.84 -15.29
N ASN A 76 -3.87 16.82 -15.35
CA ASN A 76 -4.32 16.09 -16.54
C ASN A 76 -3.18 15.40 -17.31
N ALA A 77 -2.06 15.15 -16.65
CA ALA A 77 -0.94 14.40 -17.19
C ALA A 77 -0.79 13.05 -16.48
N PRO A 78 -0.36 11.99 -17.19
CA PRO A 78 -0.02 10.74 -16.56
C PRO A 78 1.10 10.91 -15.52
N THR A 79 0.96 10.26 -14.36
CA THR A 79 2.11 10.08 -13.48
C THR A 79 3.07 9.10 -14.11
N GLU A 80 4.36 9.34 -13.95
CA GLU A 80 5.40 8.49 -14.53
C GLU A 80 6.17 7.75 -13.44
N PRO A 81 6.60 6.49 -13.67
CA PRO A 81 7.48 5.82 -12.75
C PRO A 81 8.84 6.51 -12.76
N THR A 82 9.47 6.56 -11.60
CA THR A 82 10.86 7.04 -11.47
C THR A 82 11.78 5.86 -11.22
N THR A 83 13.08 6.05 -11.42
CA THR A 83 14.09 5.04 -11.07
C THR A 83 14.48 5.09 -9.59
N GLU A 84 13.98 6.08 -8.86
CA GLU A 84 14.16 6.18 -7.42
C GLU A 84 13.33 5.11 -6.72
N GLN A 85 14.00 4.33 -5.85
CA GLN A 85 13.35 3.30 -5.07
C GLN A 85 12.75 3.90 -3.81
N VAL A 86 11.45 3.68 -3.60
CA VAL A 86 10.71 4.19 -2.45
C VAL A 86 10.20 3.06 -1.56
N THR A 87 10.10 3.33 -0.26
CA THR A 87 9.68 2.36 0.77
C THR A 87 8.20 2.43 1.10
N SER A 88 7.47 3.35 0.48
CA SER A 88 6.05 3.57 0.74
C SER A 88 5.32 4.00 -0.53
N TYR A 89 4.02 3.96 -0.47
CA TYR A 89 3.09 4.48 -1.48
C TYR A 89 1.91 5.15 -0.78
N ARG A 90 1.01 5.78 -1.53
CA ARG A 90 -0.21 6.39 -0.98
C ARG A 90 -1.46 5.69 -1.51
N ALA A 91 -2.56 5.82 -0.78
CA ALA A 91 -3.87 5.57 -1.36
C ALA A 91 -4.47 6.88 -1.87
N LEU A 92 -5.23 6.77 -2.94
CA LEU A 92 -5.94 7.88 -3.57
C LEU A 92 -7.44 7.63 -3.53
N MET A 93 -8.21 8.67 -3.21
CA MET A 93 -9.62 8.76 -3.49
C MET A 93 -9.80 9.47 -4.82
N ILE A 94 -10.22 8.74 -5.84
CA ILE A 94 -10.33 9.22 -7.22
C ILE A 94 -11.79 9.47 -7.56
N ALA A 95 -12.14 10.72 -7.86
CA ALA A 95 -13.46 11.09 -8.37
C ALA A 95 -13.56 10.81 -9.88
N GLY A 96 -14.70 10.28 -10.31
CA GLY A 96 -14.99 9.92 -11.69
C GLY A 96 -15.79 10.96 -12.48
N PRO A 97 -16.23 10.58 -13.70
CA PRO A 97 -16.91 11.49 -14.64
C PRO A 97 -18.36 11.79 -14.30
N SER A 98 -18.91 11.27 -13.21
CA SER A 98 -20.28 11.61 -12.77
C SER A 98 -20.43 13.09 -12.43
N GLU A 99 -21.65 13.60 -12.35
CA GLU A 99 -21.89 15.01 -11.96
C GLU A 99 -21.33 15.28 -10.56
N LYS A 100 -21.54 14.36 -9.61
CA LYS A 100 -21.01 14.50 -8.25
C LYS A 100 -19.48 14.42 -8.23
N GLY A 101 -18.88 13.48 -8.96
CA GLY A 101 -17.43 13.38 -9.09
C GLY A 101 -16.81 14.68 -9.62
N LYS A 102 -17.38 15.27 -10.67
CA LYS A 102 -16.94 16.55 -11.24
C LYS A 102 -17.10 17.72 -10.26
N GLU A 103 -18.18 17.75 -9.45
CA GLU A 103 -18.36 18.75 -8.39
C GLU A 103 -17.22 18.68 -7.36
N LEU A 104 -16.91 17.49 -6.87
CA LEU A 104 -15.82 17.27 -5.92
C LEU A 104 -14.46 17.66 -6.49
N ALA A 105 -14.18 17.22 -7.72
CA ALA A 105 -12.97 17.57 -8.44
C ALA A 105 -12.80 19.07 -8.61
N ALA A 106 -13.88 19.79 -8.94
CA ALA A 106 -13.85 21.25 -9.11
C ALA A 106 -13.49 21.97 -7.81
N LYS A 107 -14.03 21.53 -6.66
CA LYS A 107 -13.69 22.11 -5.33
C LYS A 107 -12.22 21.90 -5.00
N VAL A 108 -11.71 20.67 -5.14
CA VAL A 108 -10.32 20.35 -4.83
C VAL A 108 -9.37 21.12 -5.76
N ASN A 109 -9.67 21.20 -7.06
CA ASN A 109 -8.86 21.94 -8.02
C ASN A 109 -8.87 23.46 -7.77
N ALA A 110 -9.97 23.98 -7.20
CA ALA A 110 -10.04 25.36 -6.74
C ALA A 110 -9.25 25.61 -5.43
N GLY A 111 -8.77 24.56 -4.77
CA GLY A 111 -8.10 24.65 -3.46
C GLY A 111 -9.09 24.77 -2.30
N GLU A 112 -10.34 24.36 -2.51
CA GLU A 112 -11.37 24.35 -1.47
C GLU A 112 -11.33 23.02 -0.72
N ALA A 113 -11.46 23.05 0.61
CA ALA A 113 -11.58 21.84 1.41
C ALA A 113 -12.95 21.19 1.21
N LEU A 114 -12.97 19.86 1.08
CA LEU A 114 -14.22 19.10 1.08
C LEU A 114 -14.82 19.08 2.48
N THR A 115 -16.14 19.09 2.54
CA THR A 115 -16.91 18.93 3.78
C THR A 115 -17.39 17.48 3.92
N TRP A 116 -17.82 17.09 5.14
CA TRP A 116 -18.47 15.79 5.33
C TRP A 116 -19.70 15.61 4.42
N GLU A 117 -20.51 16.65 4.22
CA GLU A 117 -21.67 16.61 3.33
C GLU A 117 -21.26 16.34 1.88
N ASP A 118 -20.15 16.92 1.42
CA ASP A 118 -19.61 16.65 0.08
C ASP A 118 -19.30 15.20 -0.12
N VAL A 119 -18.55 14.58 0.79
CA VAL A 119 -18.08 13.19 0.66
C VAL A 119 -19.14 12.16 1.02
N SER A 120 -19.99 12.42 2.01
CA SER A 120 -21.03 11.49 2.46
C SER A 120 -22.21 11.38 1.49
N SER A 121 -22.44 12.40 0.66
CA SER A 121 -23.46 12.38 -0.39
C SER A 121 -23.01 11.68 -1.67
N ALA A 122 -21.73 11.34 -1.80
CA ALA A 122 -21.18 10.61 -2.94
C ALA A 122 -21.36 9.09 -2.78
N ASN A 123 -21.39 8.37 -3.92
CA ASN A 123 -21.35 6.91 -3.96
C ASN A 123 -19.88 6.47 -4.04
N TRP A 124 -19.46 5.62 -3.11
CA TRP A 124 -18.07 5.19 -2.99
C TRP A 124 -17.88 3.74 -3.43
N SER A 125 -16.80 3.46 -4.13
CA SER A 125 -16.27 2.11 -4.32
C SER A 125 -15.07 1.90 -3.40
N VAL A 126 -15.17 0.88 -2.55
CA VAL A 126 -14.09 0.47 -1.63
C VAL A 126 -13.71 -0.97 -1.90
N ALA A 127 -12.53 -1.38 -1.47
CA ALA A 127 -12.10 -2.78 -1.49
C ALA A 127 -12.60 -3.54 -0.24
N ASN A 128 -12.11 -4.77 -0.04
CA ASN A 128 -12.37 -5.49 1.21
C ASN A 128 -11.71 -4.79 2.41
N SER A 129 -12.23 -5.04 3.60
CA SER A 129 -11.81 -4.35 4.83
C SER A 129 -10.35 -4.60 5.26
N SER A 130 -9.68 -5.59 4.68
CA SER A 130 -8.26 -5.85 4.93
C SER A 130 -7.32 -5.17 3.92
N SER A 131 -7.88 -4.48 2.92
CA SER A 131 -7.08 -3.79 1.90
C SER A 131 -6.50 -2.47 2.45
N PRO A 132 -5.17 -2.30 2.51
CA PRO A 132 -4.58 -1.04 2.97
C PRO A 132 -5.06 0.16 2.14
N ALA A 133 -4.82 0.15 0.82
CA ALA A 133 -5.13 1.28 -0.05
C ALA A 133 -6.61 1.41 -0.42
N GLY A 134 -7.36 0.31 -0.41
CA GLY A 134 -8.77 0.34 -0.83
C GLY A 134 -9.76 0.53 0.31
N TYR A 135 -9.32 0.44 1.58
CA TYR A 135 -10.22 0.52 2.73
C TYR A 135 -9.58 1.15 3.97
N ILE A 136 -8.48 0.57 4.50
CA ILE A 136 -7.93 0.94 5.81
C ILE A 136 -7.47 2.40 5.82
N TYR A 137 -6.59 2.78 4.92
CA TYR A 137 -6.08 4.13 4.84
C TYR A 137 -7.10 5.17 4.36
N PRO A 138 -8.01 4.88 3.42
CA PRO A 138 -9.19 5.72 3.20
C PRO A 138 -10.06 5.94 4.45
N SER A 139 -10.23 4.92 5.32
CA SER A 139 -10.91 5.11 6.61
C SER A 139 -10.13 6.05 7.53
N LEU A 140 -8.81 5.90 7.60
CA LEU A 140 -7.94 6.81 8.36
C LEU A 140 -8.05 8.25 7.83
N TRP A 141 -8.04 8.44 6.51
CA TRP A 141 -8.22 9.75 5.90
C TRP A 141 -9.59 10.38 6.27
N LEU A 142 -10.67 9.59 6.26
CA LEU A 142 -11.99 10.05 6.69
C LEU A 142 -11.98 10.41 8.19
N GLN A 143 -11.28 9.64 9.02
CA GLN A 143 -11.15 9.90 10.45
C GLN A 143 -10.40 11.20 10.72
N GLU A 144 -9.27 11.42 10.06
CA GLU A 144 -8.44 12.61 10.24
C GLU A 144 -9.14 13.91 9.77
N ASN A 145 -9.91 13.83 8.68
CA ASN A 145 -10.52 15.01 8.07
C ASN A 145 -11.93 15.32 8.58
N PHE A 146 -12.70 14.31 9.02
CA PHE A 146 -14.13 14.44 9.33
C PHE A 146 -14.55 13.80 10.65
N ASP A 147 -13.66 13.13 11.38
CA ASP A 147 -14.01 12.31 12.56
C ASP A 147 -15.05 11.22 12.20
N LYS A 148 -14.85 10.57 11.05
CA LYS A 148 -15.70 9.55 10.42
C LYS A 148 -14.86 8.43 9.83
N ASN A 149 -15.52 7.32 9.47
CA ASN A 149 -14.88 6.22 8.77
C ASN A 149 -15.76 5.70 7.62
N ILE A 150 -15.29 4.69 6.88
CA ILE A 150 -16.03 4.14 5.72
C ILE A 150 -17.41 3.62 6.13
N THR A 151 -17.59 3.07 7.34
CA THR A 151 -18.89 2.56 7.79
C THR A 151 -19.92 3.67 8.07
N ASP A 152 -19.49 4.92 8.20
CA ASP A 152 -20.37 6.08 8.30
C ASP A 152 -20.86 6.60 6.94
N LEU A 153 -20.27 6.12 5.84
CA LEU A 153 -20.70 6.51 4.49
C LEU A 153 -22.01 5.80 4.13
N PRO A 154 -23.10 6.57 3.79
CA PRO A 154 -24.38 5.96 3.48
C PRO A 154 -24.38 5.11 2.19
N HIS A 155 -23.45 5.41 1.29
CA HIS A 155 -23.42 4.87 -0.08
C HIS A 155 -22.05 4.29 -0.44
N ALA A 156 -21.48 3.46 0.43
CA ALA A 156 -20.27 2.71 0.14
C ALA A 156 -20.61 1.30 -0.36
N VAL A 157 -20.01 0.89 -1.48
CA VAL A 157 -20.15 -0.46 -2.04
C VAL A 157 -18.76 -1.10 -2.15
N GLN A 158 -18.66 -2.36 -1.76
CA GLN A 158 -17.45 -3.12 -1.96
C GLN A 158 -17.37 -3.61 -3.41
N SER A 159 -16.20 -3.45 -4.03
CA SER A 159 -15.87 -4.02 -5.33
C SER A 159 -14.91 -5.21 -5.16
N ASP A 160 -15.11 -6.24 -5.98
CA ASP A 160 -14.35 -7.50 -5.87
C ASP A 160 -12.91 -7.36 -6.42
N SER A 161 -12.68 -6.34 -7.26
CA SER A 161 -11.37 -6.02 -7.85
C SER A 161 -11.30 -4.54 -8.21
N TYR A 162 -10.08 -4.03 -8.40
CA TYR A 162 -9.89 -2.67 -8.89
C TYR A 162 -10.43 -2.48 -10.31
N GLY A 163 -10.33 -3.50 -11.19
CA GLY A 163 -10.95 -3.45 -12.52
C GLY A 163 -12.46 -3.24 -12.46
N SER A 164 -13.17 -4.00 -11.59
CA SER A 164 -14.61 -3.78 -11.40
C SER A 164 -14.93 -2.42 -10.78
N ALA A 165 -14.06 -1.91 -9.92
CA ALA A 165 -14.22 -0.59 -9.33
C ALA A 165 -14.05 0.53 -10.36
N PHE A 166 -13.04 0.46 -11.24
CA PHE A 166 -12.86 1.40 -12.35
C PHE A 166 -14.01 1.34 -13.36
N ALA A 167 -14.52 0.15 -13.69
CA ALA A 167 -15.70 0.01 -14.54
C ALA A 167 -16.94 0.70 -13.94
N ARG A 168 -17.15 0.60 -12.62
CA ARG A 168 -18.24 1.29 -11.91
C ARG A 168 -18.03 2.81 -11.91
N LEU A 169 -16.78 3.27 -11.75
CA LEU A 169 -16.43 4.67 -11.80
C LEU A 169 -16.70 5.27 -13.20
N ALA A 170 -16.25 4.59 -14.25
CA ALA A 170 -16.46 4.99 -15.65
C ALA A 170 -17.95 5.08 -15.99
N SER A 171 -18.76 4.12 -15.55
CA SER A 171 -20.21 4.09 -15.79
C SER A 171 -21.02 5.06 -14.91
N GLY A 172 -20.39 5.76 -13.95
CA GLY A 172 -21.06 6.65 -13.02
C GLY A 172 -21.92 5.94 -11.96
N GLN A 173 -21.74 4.63 -11.75
CA GLN A 173 -22.37 3.89 -10.66
C GLN A 173 -21.80 4.31 -9.31
N VAL A 174 -20.55 4.71 -9.28
CA VAL A 174 -19.90 5.33 -8.11
C VAL A 174 -19.27 6.65 -8.53
N ASP A 175 -19.14 7.54 -7.57
CA ASP A 175 -18.60 8.88 -7.76
C ASP A 175 -17.12 8.95 -7.35
N ILE A 176 -16.74 8.12 -6.36
CA ILE A 176 -15.39 8.04 -5.79
C ILE A 176 -14.94 6.58 -5.74
N LEU A 177 -13.68 6.35 -6.06
CA LEU A 177 -12.97 5.07 -5.95
C LEU A 177 -11.79 5.20 -5.01
N CYS A 178 -11.64 4.27 -4.04
CA CYS A 178 -10.46 4.12 -3.20
C CYS A 178 -9.48 3.13 -3.83
N THR A 179 -8.22 3.55 -4.03
CA THR A 179 -7.20 2.71 -4.68
C THR A 179 -5.78 3.16 -4.31
N TYR A 180 -4.77 2.37 -4.73
CA TYR A 180 -3.36 2.74 -4.61
C TYR A 180 -2.94 3.82 -5.63
N ALA A 181 -1.91 4.58 -5.33
CA ALA A 181 -1.31 5.56 -6.22
C ALA A 181 -0.28 4.91 -7.18
N ASP A 182 -0.27 5.14 -8.49
CA ASP A 182 -1.38 5.75 -9.22
C ASP A 182 -2.03 4.70 -10.12
N ALA A 183 -3.09 4.09 -9.62
CA ALA A 183 -3.77 3.01 -10.32
C ALA A 183 -4.36 3.43 -11.68
N ARG A 184 -4.53 4.74 -11.95
CA ARG A 184 -4.99 5.21 -13.27
C ARG A 184 -4.09 4.72 -14.40
N ARG A 185 -2.80 4.54 -14.14
CA ARG A 185 -1.82 4.05 -15.11
C ARG A 185 -2.10 2.61 -15.55
N ASP A 186 -2.53 1.79 -14.61
CA ASP A 186 -2.77 0.36 -14.86
C ASP A 186 -4.09 0.13 -15.60
N TYR A 187 -4.99 1.12 -15.59
CA TYR A 187 -6.32 1.07 -16.22
C TYR A 187 -6.52 2.08 -17.34
N GLU A 188 -5.45 2.74 -17.82
CA GLU A 188 -5.52 3.76 -18.87
C GLU A 188 -6.04 3.20 -20.18
N ASP A 189 -5.53 2.05 -20.60
CA ASP A 189 -5.95 1.41 -21.85
C ASP A 189 -7.38 0.88 -21.74
N GLU A 190 -7.73 0.17 -20.64
CA GLU A 190 -9.06 -0.38 -20.41
C GLU A 190 -10.13 0.72 -20.29
N TRP A 191 -9.74 1.92 -19.81
CA TRP A 191 -10.66 3.05 -19.68
C TRP A 191 -11.38 3.38 -20.97
N THR A 192 -10.65 3.37 -22.09
CA THR A 192 -11.21 3.66 -23.42
C THR A 192 -11.64 2.39 -24.16
N THR A 193 -10.89 1.28 -24.04
CA THR A 193 -11.13 0.08 -24.85
C THR A 193 -12.21 -0.83 -24.28
N GLU A 194 -12.32 -0.90 -22.95
CA GLU A 194 -13.24 -1.82 -22.28
C GLU A 194 -14.39 -1.09 -21.57
N TYR A 195 -14.11 0.06 -20.92
CA TYR A 195 -15.15 0.77 -20.15
C TYR A 195 -15.90 1.79 -20.99
N GLY A 196 -15.52 1.96 -22.30
CA GLY A 196 -16.27 2.72 -23.29
C GLY A 196 -16.20 4.23 -23.14
N MET A 197 -15.17 4.73 -22.45
CA MET A 197 -14.95 6.16 -22.31
C MET A 197 -14.31 6.75 -23.57
N THR A 198 -14.60 8.02 -23.85
CA THR A 198 -14.08 8.72 -25.04
C THR A 198 -12.86 9.60 -24.76
N ASN A 199 -12.75 10.07 -23.54
CA ASN A 199 -11.59 10.84 -23.09
C ASN A 199 -10.61 9.91 -22.35
N SER A 200 -9.41 10.39 -22.09
CA SER A 200 -8.45 9.65 -21.26
C SER A 200 -8.91 9.57 -19.79
N ILE A 201 -8.42 8.60 -19.06
CA ILE A 201 -8.66 8.49 -17.63
C ILE A 201 -8.15 9.75 -16.87
N TRP A 202 -7.11 10.38 -17.39
CA TRP A 202 -6.50 11.60 -16.83
C TRP A 202 -7.38 12.84 -17.00
N ASP A 203 -8.20 12.88 -18.07
CA ASP A 203 -9.16 13.96 -18.32
C ASP A 203 -10.49 13.74 -17.57
N ASP A 204 -10.89 12.47 -17.41
CA ASP A 204 -12.20 12.10 -16.86
C ASP A 204 -12.18 11.96 -15.33
N THR A 205 -10.99 11.85 -14.70
CA THR A 205 -10.87 11.61 -13.29
C THR A 205 -10.01 12.66 -12.59
N ALA A 206 -10.24 12.84 -11.29
CA ALA A 206 -9.42 13.70 -10.45
C ALA A 206 -9.23 13.07 -9.06
N VAL A 207 -8.06 13.24 -8.48
CA VAL A 207 -7.81 12.88 -7.09
C VAL A 207 -8.49 13.90 -6.19
N VAL A 208 -9.31 13.44 -5.26
CA VAL A 208 -10.04 14.29 -4.30
C VAL A 208 -9.62 14.07 -2.85
N GLY A 209 -8.81 13.04 -2.60
CA GLY A 209 -8.19 12.79 -1.31
C GLY A 209 -6.95 11.93 -1.46
N VAL A 210 -5.99 12.15 -0.58
CA VAL A 210 -4.72 11.43 -0.51
C VAL A 210 -4.47 11.02 0.93
N THR A 211 -4.04 9.80 1.15
CA THR A 211 -3.77 9.28 2.49
C THR A 211 -2.33 9.56 2.94
N PRO A 212 -2.01 9.44 4.24
CA PRO A 212 -0.64 9.25 4.68
C PRO A 212 0.06 8.11 3.92
N ALA A 213 1.39 8.07 4.01
CA ALA A 213 2.19 7.02 3.37
C ALA A 213 1.86 5.65 3.96
N ILE A 214 1.72 4.66 3.09
CA ILE A 214 1.55 3.23 3.40
C ILE A 214 2.90 2.58 3.18
N TYR A 215 3.53 2.08 4.22
CA TYR A 215 4.82 1.42 4.10
C TYR A 215 4.69 0.05 3.41
N ASN A 216 5.71 -0.29 2.61
CA ASN A 216 5.77 -1.56 1.92
C ASN A 216 5.95 -2.73 2.89
N ASP A 217 5.84 -3.95 2.36
CA ASP A 217 6.01 -5.19 3.11
C ASP A 217 7.37 -5.28 3.80
N THR A 218 7.41 -5.99 4.92
CA THR A 218 8.60 -6.13 5.74
C THR A 218 9.28 -7.47 5.54
N ILE A 219 10.60 -7.49 5.79
CA ILE A 219 11.29 -8.68 6.27
C ILE A 219 11.48 -8.48 7.77
N SER A 220 10.76 -9.26 8.56
CA SER A 220 10.75 -9.19 10.02
C SER A 220 11.43 -10.41 10.62
N VAL A 221 12.03 -10.25 11.79
CA VAL A 221 12.78 -11.30 12.49
C VAL A 221 12.28 -11.47 13.92
N SER A 222 12.28 -12.71 14.41
CA SER A 222 11.82 -13.01 15.77
C SER A 222 12.78 -12.46 16.82
N LYS A 223 12.24 -11.77 17.82
CA LYS A 223 12.99 -11.32 19.02
C LYS A 223 13.40 -12.47 19.95
N THR A 224 12.72 -13.61 19.86
CA THR A 224 12.96 -14.77 20.72
C THR A 224 13.84 -15.84 20.05
N SER A 225 14.18 -15.66 18.77
CA SER A 225 15.07 -16.57 18.05
C SER A 225 16.50 -16.49 18.61
N PRO A 226 17.10 -17.63 18.99
CA PRO A 226 18.43 -17.65 19.57
C PRO A 226 19.55 -17.32 18.57
N ILE A 227 19.27 -17.35 17.27
CA ILE A 227 20.22 -17.06 16.20
C ILE A 227 20.18 -15.59 15.74
N MET A 228 19.18 -14.83 16.16
CA MET A 228 18.96 -13.43 15.73
C MET A 228 19.67 -12.43 16.62
N ASP A 229 20.99 -12.62 16.83
CA ASP A 229 21.81 -11.56 17.42
C ASP A 229 22.04 -10.40 16.43
N ASP A 230 22.57 -9.28 16.93
CA ASP A 230 22.72 -8.06 16.12
C ASP A 230 23.66 -8.26 14.93
N ASP A 231 24.73 -9.05 15.08
CA ASP A 231 25.68 -9.30 14.00
C ASP A 231 25.04 -10.17 12.89
N PHE A 232 24.27 -11.20 13.26
CA PHE A 232 23.56 -12.04 12.30
C PHE A 232 22.41 -11.27 11.61
N LYS A 233 21.66 -10.43 12.34
CA LYS A 233 20.65 -9.54 11.75
C LYS A 233 21.26 -8.65 10.67
N GLN A 234 22.45 -8.05 10.91
CA GLN A 234 23.15 -7.24 9.92
C GLN A 234 23.54 -8.07 8.69
N ALA A 235 24.11 -9.26 8.87
CA ALA A 235 24.47 -10.14 7.76
C ALA A 235 23.25 -10.60 6.96
N LEU A 236 22.16 -10.98 7.65
CA LEU A 236 20.91 -11.42 7.05
C LEU A 236 20.25 -10.31 6.22
N GLY A 237 20.15 -9.10 6.77
CA GLY A 237 19.62 -7.97 6.06
C GLY A 237 20.44 -7.61 4.82
N GLN A 238 21.79 -7.61 4.97
CA GLN A 238 22.67 -7.37 3.83
C GLN A 238 22.53 -8.46 2.76
N ALA A 239 22.38 -9.73 3.16
CA ALA A 239 22.15 -10.83 2.22
C ALA A 239 20.88 -10.66 1.41
N PHE A 240 19.76 -10.28 2.05
CA PHE A 240 18.52 -10.00 1.33
C PHE A 240 18.65 -8.79 0.38
N ILE A 241 19.31 -7.71 0.81
CA ILE A 241 19.58 -6.55 -0.04
C ILE A 241 20.42 -6.96 -1.27
N ASN A 242 21.48 -7.74 -1.06
CA ASN A 242 22.34 -8.18 -2.15
C ASN A 242 21.58 -9.07 -3.14
N ILE A 243 20.80 -10.04 -2.64
CA ILE A 243 19.99 -10.94 -3.47
C ILE A 243 18.93 -10.14 -4.25
N GLY A 244 18.21 -9.23 -3.59
CA GLY A 244 17.20 -8.37 -4.23
C GLY A 244 17.77 -7.45 -5.32
N ASN A 245 19.09 -7.25 -5.36
CA ASN A 245 19.77 -6.49 -6.41
C ASN A 245 20.28 -7.36 -7.58
N THR A 246 20.19 -8.70 -7.50
CA THR A 246 20.51 -9.59 -8.63
C THR A 246 19.33 -9.66 -9.61
N GLU A 247 19.60 -10.03 -10.86
CA GLU A 247 18.53 -10.21 -11.87
C GLU A 247 17.54 -11.30 -11.43
N GLU A 248 18.06 -12.45 -10.96
CA GLU A 248 17.24 -13.57 -10.47
C GLU A 248 16.44 -13.18 -9.22
N GLY A 249 17.04 -12.42 -8.31
CA GLY A 249 16.37 -11.93 -7.09
C GLY A 249 15.22 -10.99 -7.43
N LYS A 250 15.43 -10.06 -8.36
CA LYS A 250 14.39 -9.13 -8.83
C LYS A 250 13.22 -9.88 -9.48
N GLU A 251 13.48 -10.90 -10.30
CA GLU A 251 12.40 -11.72 -10.89
C GLU A 251 11.53 -12.38 -9.79
N VAL A 252 12.15 -12.85 -8.71
CA VAL A 252 11.42 -13.48 -7.60
C VAL A 252 10.56 -12.50 -6.83
N ILE A 253 11.13 -11.34 -6.45
CA ILE A 253 10.41 -10.36 -5.63
C ILE A 253 9.39 -9.52 -6.41
N ALA A 254 9.53 -9.46 -7.75
CA ALA A 254 8.60 -8.75 -8.63
C ALA A 254 7.16 -9.31 -8.56
N ILE A 255 6.96 -10.55 -8.09
CA ILE A 255 5.63 -11.13 -7.88
C ILE A 255 4.77 -10.31 -6.90
N TYR A 256 5.42 -9.55 -6.02
CA TYR A 256 4.78 -8.61 -5.07
C TYR A 256 4.96 -7.14 -5.49
N SER A 257 5.34 -6.90 -6.76
CA SER A 257 5.68 -5.54 -7.26
C SER A 257 6.83 -4.88 -6.48
N HIS A 258 7.73 -5.68 -5.94
CA HIS A 258 8.93 -5.21 -5.24
C HIS A 258 10.13 -5.19 -6.19
N ASN A 259 11.04 -4.22 -5.99
CA ASN A 259 12.26 -4.04 -6.79
C ASN A 259 13.54 -4.22 -5.99
N GLY A 260 13.45 -4.32 -4.66
CA GLY A 260 14.59 -4.48 -3.77
C GLY A 260 14.17 -4.35 -2.30
N TYR A 261 15.19 -4.16 -1.45
CA TYR A 261 15.01 -4.00 -0.01
C TYR A 261 15.88 -2.87 0.51
N GLN A 262 15.41 -2.19 1.57
CA GLN A 262 16.16 -1.21 2.34
C GLN A 262 16.01 -1.49 3.84
N TRP A 263 17.00 -1.02 4.63
CA TRP A 263 16.92 -1.07 6.08
C TRP A 263 15.72 -0.28 6.58
N ALA A 264 15.00 -0.86 7.52
CA ALA A 264 13.82 -0.27 8.13
C ALA A 264 13.98 -0.13 9.65
N LYS A 265 13.17 0.75 10.23
CA LYS A 265 13.06 0.97 11.67
C LYS A 265 11.61 0.85 12.08
N SER A 266 11.39 0.52 13.36
CA SER A 266 10.04 0.39 13.91
C SER A 266 9.22 1.68 13.73
N GLU A 267 9.86 2.86 13.88
CA GLU A 267 9.22 4.16 13.77
C GLU A 267 8.71 4.47 12.35
N ASP A 268 9.27 3.83 11.33
CA ASP A 268 8.81 3.97 9.93
C ASP A 268 7.37 3.48 9.77
N TYR A 269 6.89 2.61 10.69
CA TYR A 269 5.56 2.00 10.66
C TYR A 269 4.54 2.65 11.63
N ASP A 270 4.79 3.90 12.07
CA ASP A 270 3.87 4.59 13.00
C ASP A 270 2.51 4.88 12.35
N SER A 271 2.45 5.14 11.04
CA SER A 271 1.19 5.28 10.32
C SER A 271 0.38 3.98 10.28
N GLU A 272 1.07 2.82 10.18
CA GLU A 272 0.44 1.50 10.25
C GLU A 272 -0.15 1.24 11.66
N ARG A 273 0.55 1.66 12.72
CA ARG A 273 0.03 1.57 14.11
C ARG A 273 -1.25 2.38 14.26
N ALA A 274 -1.24 3.64 13.81
CA ALA A 274 -2.41 4.49 13.86
C ALA A 274 -3.60 3.88 13.09
N ALA A 275 -3.33 3.29 11.92
CA ALA A 275 -4.35 2.62 11.11
C ALA A 275 -4.92 1.38 11.83
N GLN A 276 -4.08 0.57 12.47
CA GLN A 276 -4.51 -0.62 13.21
C GLN A 276 -5.29 -0.27 14.48
N GLU A 277 -4.87 0.75 15.23
CA GLU A 277 -5.59 1.25 16.40
C GLU A 277 -7.01 1.74 16.03
N MET A 278 -7.15 2.43 14.90
CA MET A 278 -8.43 2.87 14.39
C MET A 278 -9.38 1.70 14.07
N ILE A 279 -8.86 0.62 13.45
CA ILE A 279 -9.69 -0.53 13.07
C ILE A 279 -10.19 -1.28 14.33
N GLN A 280 -9.41 -1.27 15.41
CA GLN A 280 -9.73 -1.98 16.65
C GLN A 280 -10.65 -1.19 17.59
N SER A 281 -10.87 0.10 17.33
CA SER A 281 -11.71 0.99 18.14
C SER A 281 -13.17 0.99 17.67
#